data_4e3ef3fbd572eddbdced25d7be73d2aa
#
_entry.id   4e3ef3fbd572eddbdced25d7be73d2aa
#
_cell.length_a   1.000
_cell.length_b   1.000
_cell.length_c   1.000
_cell.angle_alpha   90.00
_cell.angle_beta   90.00
_cell.angle_gamma   90.00
#
_symmetry.space_group_name_H-M   'P 1'
#
loop_
_entity.id
_entity.type
_entity.pdbx_description
1 polymer ?
#
loop_
_entity_poly.entity_id
_entity_poly.type
_entity_poly.pdbx_seq_one_letter_code
_entity_poly.pdbx_strand_id
1 'polypeptide(L)'
;MKEYLIASISLLLLAYLQNISFSIVSRSRNRSSIKYHLVAAFFSNAVWYLTFRSLVTNNMSLDLFPWYCVGTMFGSVTGVKISMWIEKWLHIGSDDHIKPKVDIVELEKRVRWLECPTVEPNEETGNG
;
A
#
# COMPACT_ATOMS: atom_id res chain seq x y z
N MET A 1 31.45 15.33 -17.99
CA MET A 1 31.43 14.89 -16.59
C MET A 1 30.40 15.64 -15.73
N LYS A 2 30.36 16.98 -15.75
CA LYS A 2 29.40 17.75 -14.93
C LYS A 2 27.94 17.45 -15.25
N GLU A 3 27.57 17.35 -16.52
CA GLU A 3 26.18 17.04 -16.93
C GLU A 3 25.72 15.66 -16.49
N TYR A 4 26.60 14.65 -16.60
CA TYR A 4 26.30 13.31 -16.11
C TYR A 4 26.06 13.28 -14.59
N LEU A 5 26.90 14.00 -13.83
CA LEU A 5 26.75 14.08 -12.37
C LEU A 5 25.42 14.75 -11.98
N ILE A 6 25.06 15.82 -12.67
CA ILE A 6 23.77 16.53 -12.44
C ILE A 6 22.60 15.61 -12.77
N ALA A 7 22.65 14.90 -13.90
CA ALA A 7 21.61 13.95 -14.29
C ALA A 7 21.46 12.81 -13.27
N SER A 8 22.58 12.25 -12.80
CA SER A 8 22.60 11.17 -11.80
C SER A 8 21.99 11.61 -10.47
N ILE A 9 22.39 12.77 -9.96
CA ILE A 9 21.85 13.32 -8.69
C ILE A 9 20.37 13.66 -8.84
N SER A 10 19.98 14.29 -9.94
CA SER A 10 18.57 14.60 -10.22
C SER A 10 17.72 13.35 -10.25
N LEU A 11 18.17 12.31 -10.94
CA LEU A 11 17.42 11.06 -11.06
C LEU A 11 17.33 10.34 -9.71
N LEU A 12 18.42 10.30 -8.94
CA LEU A 12 18.43 9.73 -7.60
C LEU A 12 17.40 10.43 -6.70
N LEU A 13 17.36 11.76 -6.69
CA LEU A 13 16.42 12.53 -5.89
C LEU A 13 14.97 12.31 -6.34
N LEU A 14 14.71 12.31 -7.65
CA LEU A 14 13.38 12.03 -8.19
C LEU A 14 12.92 10.61 -7.86
N ALA A 15 13.78 9.62 -8.00
CA ALA A 15 13.48 8.24 -7.65
C ALA A 15 13.21 8.06 -6.14
N TYR A 16 13.95 8.76 -5.31
CA TYR A 16 13.74 8.82 -3.87
C TYR A 16 12.36 9.39 -3.53
N LEU A 17 12.02 10.56 -4.07
CA LEU A 17 10.72 11.21 -3.87
C LEU A 17 9.56 10.36 -4.42
N GLN A 18 9.76 9.70 -5.56
CA GLN A 18 8.77 8.81 -6.16
C GLN A 18 8.39 7.68 -5.20
N ASN A 19 9.36 7.03 -4.58
CA ASN A 19 9.07 5.94 -3.65
C ASN A 19 8.43 6.40 -2.34
N ILE A 20 8.82 7.57 -1.84
CA ILE A 20 8.11 8.19 -0.70
C ILE A 20 6.65 8.42 -1.07
N SER A 21 6.38 9.01 -2.23
CA SER A 21 5.03 9.29 -2.70
C SER A 21 4.20 8.03 -2.87
N PHE A 22 4.76 6.96 -3.43
CA PHE A 22 4.09 5.66 -3.52
C PHE A 22 3.76 5.05 -2.16
N SER A 23 4.66 5.18 -1.19
CA SER A 23 4.40 4.71 0.18
C SER A 23 3.21 5.45 0.80
N ILE A 24 3.11 6.76 0.59
CA ILE A 24 2.00 7.59 1.07
C ILE A 24 0.68 7.17 0.39
N VAL A 25 0.67 7.00 -0.94
CA VAL A 25 -0.53 6.56 -1.69
C VAL A 25 -0.97 5.18 -1.27
N SER A 26 -0.03 4.23 -1.13
CA SER A 26 -0.34 2.87 -0.70
C SER A 26 -1.04 2.85 0.65
N ARG A 27 -0.57 3.67 1.60
CA ARG A 27 -1.22 3.79 2.91
C ARG A 27 -2.54 4.53 2.86
N SER A 28 -2.65 5.57 2.04
CA SER A 28 -3.89 6.35 1.91
C SER A 28 -5.08 5.51 1.42
N ARG A 29 -4.82 4.45 0.64
CA ARG A 29 -5.86 3.50 0.18
C ARG A 29 -6.53 2.74 1.32
N ASN A 30 -5.80 2.50 2.40
CA ASN A 30 -6.31 1.77 3.57
C ASN A 30 -7.00 2.70 4.58
N ARG A 31 -7.21 3.96 4.24
CA ARG A 31 -7.87 4.96 5.07
C ARG A 31 -9.19 5.37 4.46
N SER A 32 -10.17 5.67 5.28
CA SER A 32 -11.50 6.08 4.86
C SER A 32 -11.55 7.50 4.24
N SER A 33 -10.45 8.25 4.29
CA SER A 33 -10.39 9.64 3.82
C SER A 33 -10.11 9.74 2.33
N ILE A 34 -11.16 9.94 1.54
CA ILE A 34 -11.06 10.15 0.07
C ILE A 34 -10.20 11.36 -0.27
N LYS A 35 -10.30 12.45 0.51
CA LYS A 35 -9.54 13.69 0.28
C LYS A 35 -8.04 13.44 0.42
N TYR A 36 -7.63 12.72 1.46
CA TYR A 36 -6.24 12.34 1.67
C TYR A 36 -5.70 11.50 0.52
N HIS A 37 -6.49 10.51 0.08
CA HIS A 37 -6.10 9.66 -1.05
C HIS A 37 -5.95 10.44 -2.35
N LEU A 38 -6.87 11.37 -2.64
CA LEU A 38 -6.84 12.20 -3.86
C LEU A 38 -5.58 13.07 -3.91
N VAL A 39 -5.26 13.75 -2.81
CA VAL A 39 -4.07 14.60 -2.71
C VAL A 39 -2.79 13.76 -2.84
N ALA A 40 -2.72 12.63 -2.13
CA ALA A 40 -1.57 11.72 -2.21
C ALA A 40 -1.36 11.19 -3.64
N ALA A 41 -2.43 10.78 -4.32
CA ALA A 41 -2.39 10.30 -5.69
C ALA A 41 -1.93 11.39 -6.67
N PHE A 42 -2.40 12.63 -6.51
CA PHE A 42 -1.98 13.75 -7.33
C PHE A 42 -0.46 13.98 -7.23
N PHE A 43 0.07 14.08 -6.02
CA PHE A 43 1.51 14.26 -5.82
C PHE A 43 2.32 13.09 -6.34
N SER A 44 1.87 11.87 -6.12
CA SER A 44 2.55 10.68 -6.61
C SER A 44 2.65 10.65 -8.14
N ASN A 45 1.56 10.99 -8.83
CA ASN A 45 1.55 11.04 -10.29
C ASN A 45 2.42 12.18 -10.83
N ALA A 46 2.46 13.33 -10.16
CA ALA A 46 3.32 14.44 -10.54
C ALA A 46 4.81 14.05 -10.44
N VAL A 47 5.23 13.45 -9.32
CA VAL A 47 6.61 12.99 -9.15
C VAL A 47 6.95 11.89 -10.15
N TRP A 48 6.03 10.95 -10.40
CA TRP A 48 6.22 9.90 -11.40
C TRP A 48 6.44 10.50 -12.79
N TYR A 49 5.63 11.48 -13.19
CA TYR A 49 5.78 12.15 -14.47
C TYR A 49 7.15 12.84 -14.61
N LEU A 50 7.61 13.52 -13.55
CA LEU A 50 8.93 14.18 -13.57
C LEU A 50 10.07 13.17 -13.66
N THR A 51 9.97 12.03 -12.96
CA THR A 51 10.95 10.95 -13.03
C THR A 51 11.00 10.36 -14.43
N PHE A 52 9.83 10.06 -14.99
CA PHE A 52 9.74 9.54 -16.35
C PHE A 52 10.31 10.51 -17.39
N ARG A 53 9.95 11.80 -17.28
CA ARG A 53 10.51 12.84 -18.13
C ARG A 53 12.03 12.91 -18.02
N SER A 54 12.59 12.84 -16.83
CA SER A 54 14.04 12.85 -16.60
C SER A 54 14.72 11.65 -17.26
N LEU A 55 14.14 10.46 -17.16
CA LEU A 55 14.66 9.25 -17.81
C LEU A 55 14.65 9.38 -19.35
N VAL A 56 13.55 9.86 -19.91
CA VAL A 56 13.40 10.04 -21.37
C VAL A 56 14.38 11.11 -21.88
N THR A 57 14.52 12.22 -21.17
CA THR A 57 15.45 13.31 -21.55
C THR A 57 16.91 12.83 -21.56
N ASN A 58 17.26 11.89 -20.69
CA ASN A 58 18.58 11.28 -20.65
C ASN A 58 18.68 9.98 -21.49
N ASN A 59 17.83 9.81 -22.49
CA ASN A 59 17.80 8.67 -23.42
C ASN A 59 17.74 7.29 -22.73
N MET A 60 17.17 7.22 -21.52
CA MET A 60 17.07 5.99 -20.70
C MET A 60 18.43 5.27 -20.58
N SER A 61 19.52 6.03 -20.43
CA SER A 61 20.87 5.47 -20.34
C SER A 61 20.97 4.48 -19.18
N LEU A 62 21.49 3.29 -19.47
CA LEU A 62 21.71 2.24 -18.45
C LEU A 62 22.71 2.67 -17.38
N ASP A 63 23.60 3.62 -17.66
CA ASP A 63 24.55 4.15 -16.69
C ASP A 63 23.87 4.90 -15.54
N LEU A 64 22.62 5.38 -15.75
CA LEU A 64 21.82 6.04 -14.73
C LEU A 64 21.00 5.06 -13.88
N PHE A 65 20.86 3.81 -14.30
CA PHE A 65 20.07 2.79 -13.62
C PHE A 65 20.51 2.54 -12.16
N PRO A 66 21.80 2.44 -11.83
CA PRO A 66 22.21 2.26 -10.43
C PRO A 66 21.77 3.41 -9.54
N TRP A 67 21.84 4.65 -10.02
CA TRP A 67 21.39 5.83 -9.25
C TRP A 67 19.89 5.83 -9.01
N TYR A 68 19.11 5.40 -10.00
CA TYR A 68 17.66 5.19 -9.84
C TYR A 68 17.37 4.13 -8.77
N CYS A 69 18.05 2.98 -8.81
CA CYS A 69 17.87 1.91 -7.84
C CYS A 69 18.21 2.36 -6.41
N VAL A 70 19.32 3.06 -6.23
CA VAL A 70 19.72 3.59 -4.91
C VAL A 70 18.66 4.57 -4.39
N GLY A 71 18.19 5.50 -5.23
CA GLY A 71 17.12 6.42 -4.86
C GLY A 71 15.84 5.72 -4.43
N THR A 72 15.41 4.70 -5.19
CA THR A 72 14.19 3.94 -4.85
C THR A 72 14.33 3.16 -3.55
N MET A 73 15.47 2.54 -3.27
CA MET A 73 15.73 1.80 -2.03
C MET A 73 15.62 2.72 -0.81
N PHE A 74 16.34 3.84 -0.81
CA PHE A 74 16.28 4.80 0.30
C PHE A 74 14.89 5.45 0.42
N GLY A 75 14.25 5.76 -0.69
CA GLY A 75 12.89 6.29 -0.72
C GLY A 75 11.86 5.34 -0.12
N SER A 76 12.01 4.05 -0.35
CA SER A 76 11.12 3.03 0.22
C SER A 76 11.21 2.98 1.75
N VAL A 77 12.43 2.95 2.30
CA VAL A 77 12.63 2.90 3.75
C VAL A 77 12.13 4.15 4.46
N THR A 78 12.47 5.33 3.92
CA THR A 78 12.04 6.62 4.49
C THR A 78 10.57 6.90 4.25
N GLY A 79 10.01 6.44 3.13
CA GLY A 79 8.60 6.62 2.79
C GLY A 79 7.64 6.04 3.82
N VAL A 80 7.98 4.88 4.39
CA VAL A 80 7.20 4.28 5.48
C VAL A 80 7.18 5.17 6.71
N LYS A 81 8.32 5.72 7.12
CA LYS A 81 8.43 6.61 8.30
C LYS A 81 7.68 7.92 8.07
N ILE A 82 7.86 8.53 6.90
CA ILE A 82 7.21 9.79 6.54
C ILE A 82 5.70 9.61 6.47
N SER A 83 5.19 8.53 5.87
CA SER A 83 3.76 8.27 5.80
C SER A 83 3.13 8.09 7.18
N MET A 84 3.80 7.40 8.11
CA MET A 84 3.35 7.29 9.50
C MET A 84 3.33 8.64 10.22
N TRP A 85 4.31 9.48 9.96
CA TRP A 85 4.39 10.81 10.54
C TRP A 85 3.27 11.72 10.02
N ILE A 86 3.01 11.71 8.70
CA ILE A 86 1.90 12.45 8.08
C ILE A 86 0.55 12.02 8.64
N GLU A 87 0.33 10.72 8.79
CA GLU A 87 -0.92 10.19 9.37
C GLU A 87 -1.14 10.68 10.80
N LYS A 88 -0.08 10.68 11.62
CA LYS A 88 -0.14 11.22 12.98
C LYS A 88 -0.43 12.72 12.99
N TRP A 89 0.21 13.45 12.09
CA TRP A 89 0.05 14.91 12.01
C TRP A 89 -1.34 15.32 11.53
N LEU A 90 -1.89 14.61 10.57
CA LEU A 90 -3.24 14.87 10.05
C LEU A 90 -4.35 14.33 10.96
N HIS A 91 -4.02 13.73 12.13
CA HIS A 91 -4.99 13.08 13.01
C HIS A 91 -5.95 12.15 12.23
N ILE A 92 -5.48 11.60 11.13
CA ILE A 92 -6.19 10.56 10.41
C ILE A 92 -6.03 9.31 11.28
N GLY A 93 -6.89 9.22 12.31
CA GLY A 93 -6.87 8.14 13.26
C GLY A 93 -6.92 6.80 12.51
N SER A 94 -6.19 5.85 13.03
CA SER A 94 -6.54 4.46 12.80
C SER A 94 -7.95 4.30 13.35
N ASP A 95 -8.95 4.38 12.48
CA ASP A 95 -10.22 3.77 12.76
C ASP A 95 -9.90 2.28 12.93
N ASP A 96 -9.60 1.89 14.16
CA ASP A 96 -9.51 0.50 14.59
C ASP A 96 -10.85 -0.24 14.40
N HIS A 97 -11.81 0.42 13.76
CA HIS A 97 -13.14 -0.09 13.46
C HIS A 97 -13.19 -0.99 12.21
N ILE A 98 -12.08 -1.21 11.50
CA ILE A 98 -12.06 -2.12 10.34
C ILE A 98 -11.15 -3.33 10.59
N LYS A 99 -10.94 -3.71 11.82
CA LYS A 99 -10.88 -5.14 12.11
C LYS A 99 -12.33 -5.54 12.39
N PRO A 100 -13.01 -6.28 11.50
CA PRO A 100 -14.14 -7.03 11.99
C PRO A 100 -13.54 -7.78 13.19
N LYS A 101 -14.00 -7.49 14.41
CA LYS A 101 -13.89 -8.47 15.47
C LYS A 101 -14.58 -9.67 14.87
N VAL A 102 -13.80 -10.50 14.21
CA VAL A 102 -14.23 -11.83 13.87
C VAL A 102 -14.46 -12.42 15.23
N ASP A 103 -15.72 -12.43 15.60
CA ASP A 103 -16.15 -12.94 16.88
C ASP A 103 -15.81 -14.42 16.78
N ILE A 104 -14.70 -14.81 17.43
CA ILE A 104 -14.19 -16.18 17.41
C ILE A 104 -15.32 -17.13 17.85
N VAL A 105 -16.20 -16.63 18.72
CA VAL A 105 -17.41 -17.34 19.17
C VAL A 105 -18.40 -17.56 18.03
N GLU A 106 -18.57 -16.60 17.14
CA GLU A 106 -19.46 -16.73 15.97
C GLU A 106 -18.84 -17.66 14.90
N LEU A 107 -17.52 -17.62 14.73
CA LEU A 107 -16.80 -18.58 13.89
C LEU A 107 -16.88 -20.00 14.45
N GLU A 108 -16.68 -20.21 15.75
CA GLU A 108 -16.84 -21.51 16.39
C GLU A 108 -18.27 -22.04 16.26
N LYS A 109 -19.29 -21.18 16.39
CA LYS A 109 -20.67 -21.58 16.13
C LYS A 109 -20.87 -22.04 14.69
N ARG A 110 -20.37 -21.29 13.70
CA ARG A 110 -20.46 -21.67 12.28
C ARG A 110 -19.76 -22.99 11.98
N VAL A 111 -18.55 -23.19 12.53
CA VAL A 111 -17.81 -24.44 12.35
C VAL A 111 -18.58 -25.60 12.99
N ARG A 112 -19.13 -25.42 14.18
CA ARG A 112 -19.93 -26.45 14.87
C ARG A 112 -21.19 -26.85 14.10
N TRP A 113 -21.83 -25.91 13.40
CA TRP A 113 -22.97 -26.19 12.51
C TRP A 113 -22.57 -27.03 11.28
N LEU A 114 -21.32 -26.89 10.82
CA LEU A 114 -20.79 -27.66 9.69
C LEU A 114 -20.30 -29.07 10.10
N GLU A 115 -19.96 -29.24 11.36
CA GLU A 115 -19.46 -30.53 11.89
C GLU A 115 -20.55 -31.46 12.40
N CYS A 116 -21.76 -30.97 12.64
CA CYS A 116 -22.92 -31.78 13.00
C CYS A 116 -24.00 -31.72 11.89
N PRO A 117 -23.91 -32.52 10.84
CA PRO A 117 -25.11 -32.86 10.08
C PRO A 117 -25.98 -33.73 11.03
N THR A 118 -27.04 -33.13 11.56
CA THR A 118 -28.07 -33.88 12.25
C THR A 118 -28.69 -34.84 11.25
N VAL A 119 -28.19 -36.06 11.22
CA VAL A 119 -28.95 -37.19 10.72
C VAL A 119 -30.01 -37.44 11.78
N GLU A 120 -31.19 -36.90 11.59
CA GLU A 120 -32.37 -37.37 12.30
C GLU A 120 -32.59 -38.85 11.92
N PRO A 121 -32.58 -39.77 12.86
CA PRO A 121 -33.01 -41.11 12.55
C PRO A 121 -34.52 -41.08 12.32
N ASN A 122 -34.93 -41.39 11.09
CA ASN A 122 -36.33 -41.69 10.80
C ASN A 122 -36.77 -42.84 11.73
N GLU A 123 -37.52 -42.52 12.74
CA GLU A 123 -38.39 -43.48 13.40
C GLU A 123 -39.47 -43.91 12.42
N GLU A 124 -39.21 -44.94 11.66
CA GLU A 124 -40.25 -45.73 11.03
C GLU A 124 -41.08 -46.38 12.14
N THR A 125 -42.17 -45.72 12.47
CA THR A 125 -43.27 -46.34 13.20
C THR A 125 -43.86 -47.44 12.33
N GLY A 126 -43.38 -48.67 12.51
CA GLY A 126 -44.05 -49.85 12.09
C GLY A 126 -45.32 -50.02 12.96
N ASN A 127 -46.49 -49.88 12.34
CA ASN A 127 -47.74 -50.47 12.79
C ASN A 127 -48.30 -51.28 11.65
N GLY A 128 -48.17 -52.59 11.77
CA GLY A 128 -48.89 -53.61 11.03
C GLY A 128 -50.06 -54.11 11.81
#